data_42db2001424be11ec8d763ab760e8ade
#
_entry.id   42db2001424be11ec8d763ab760e8ade
#
_cell.length_a   1.000
_cell.length_b   1.000
_cell.length_c   1.000
_cell.angle_alpha   90.00
_cell.angle_beta   90.00
_cell.angle_gamma   90.00
#
_symmetry.space_group_name_H-M   'P 1'
#
loop_
_entity.id
_entity.type
_entity.pdbx_description
1 polymer ?
#
loop_
_entity_poly.entity_id
_entity_poly.type
_entity_poly.pdbx_seq_one_letter_code
_entity_poly.pdbx_strand_id
1 'polypeptide(L)'
;YAPYALARLVHETGGIYFMTNTTTMSGLSPLGVFDSAALKPFTPDYSFGSPAEYQRDLMKHPLRVAVVKAAFLSREYKANGTPRLDLRVTPANFRQLASDAQKTVAVSQLAIDTILQAFPDGIEEGLTLEPSARWRVNFALTYGRLLAQKVRSMEYNFAFAAMKVNLSNEE
;
A
#
# COMPACT_ATOMS: atom_id res chain seq x y z
N TYR A 1 14.12 24.93 6.80
CA TYR A 1 14.50 23.63 7.41
C TYR A 1 13.34 22.94 8.15
N ALA A 2 12.24 23.64 8.46
CA ALA A 2 11.06 23.05 9.08
C ALA A 2 10.46 21.85 8.30
N PRO A 3 10.35 21.89 6.96
CA PRO A 3 9.84 20.76 6.19
C PRO A 3 10.63 19.47 6.38
N TYR A 4 11.95 19.55 6.49
CA TYR A 4 12.82 18.39 6.70
C TYR A 4 12.59 17.74 8.07
N ALA A 5 12.51 18.56 9.12
CA ALA A 5 12.28 18.06 10.47
C ALA A 5 10.90 17.39 10.60
N LEU A 6 9.88 17.98 10.00
CA LEU A 6 8.53 17.41 9.96
C LEU A 6 8.47 16.12 9.13
N ALA A 7 9.12 16.09 7.97
CA ALA A 7 9.20 14.88 7.15
C ALA A 7 9.90 13.74 7.90
N ARG A 8 11.00 14.04 8.62
CA ARG A 8 11.71 13.06 9.44
C ARG A 8 10.87 12.56 10.61
N LEU A 9 10.22 13.46 11.34
CA LEU A 9 9.33 13.10 12.45
C LEU A 9 8.24 12.17 11.97
N VAL A 10 7.60 12.50 10.86
CA VAL A 10 6.53 11.70 10.27
C VAL A 10 7.03 10.35 9.79
N HIS A 11 8.21 10.29 9.19
CA HIS A 11 8.83 9.03 8.78
C HIS A 11 9.13 8.11 9.99
N GLU A 12 9.65 8.66 11.08
CA GLU A 12 9.99 7.91 12.29
C GLU A 12 8.72 7.46 13.06
N THR A 13 7.66 8.26 13.02
CA THR A 13 6.38 7.95 13.69
C THR A 13 5.39 7.17 12.83
N GLY A 14 5.71 6.93 11.54
CA GLY A 14 4.81 6.26 10.60
C GLY A 14 3.62 7.11 10.15
N GLY A 15 3.70 8.42 10.31
CA GLY A 15 2.71 9.37 9.81
C GLY A 15 2.87 9.68 8.32
N ILE A 16 2.09 10.65 7.84
CA ILE A 16 2.15 11.16 6.47
C ILE A 16 2.33 12.67 6.51
N TYR A 17 3.31 13.18 5.76
CA TYR A 17 3.56 14.61 5.63
C TYR A 17 3.19 15.10 4.23
N PHE A 18 2.33 16.11 4.15
CA PHE A 18 1.96 16.74 2.90
C PHE A 18 2.45 18.20 2.89
N MET A 19 3.20 18.55 1.86
CA MET A 19 3.52 19.96 1.60
C MET A 19 2.42 20.58 0.73
N THR A 20 1.71 21.55 1.28
CA THR A 20 0.63 22.27 0.58
C THR A 20 1.12 23.44 -0.27
N ASN A 21 2.38 23.84 -0.14
CA ASN A 21 2.96 25.03 -0.78
C ASN A 21 3.63 24.79 -2.14
N THR A 22 3.33 23.68 -2.81
CA THR A 22 3.77 23.52 -4.19
C THR A 22 2.84 24.30 -5.12
N THR A 23 3.24 25.49 -5.49
CA THR A 23 2.58 26.43 -6.41
C THR A 23 2.30 25.87 -7.83
N THR A 24 2.58 24.62 -8.07
CA THR A 24 2.50 24.00 -9.41
C THR A 24 1.31 23.08 -9.63
N MET A 25 0.42 22.92 -8.66
CA MET A 25 -0.83 22.17 -8.84
C MET A 25 -2.04 23.09 -8.63
N SER A 26 -2.20 24.05 -9.51
CA SER A 26 -3.44 24.82 -9.62
C SER A 26 -4.56 23.84 -9.99
N GLY A 27 -5.45 23.54 -9.05
CA GLY A 27 -6.70 22.85 -9.28
C GLY A 27 -6.88 21.47 -8.62
N LEU A 28 -5.84 20.86 -8.11
CA LEU A 28 -5.94 19.59 -7.37
C LEU A 28 -5.19 19.70 -6.05
N SER A 29 -5.72 20.52 -5.13
CA SER A 29 -5.37 20.30 -3.73
C SER A 29 -5.97 18.95 -3.34
N PRO A 30 -5.17 17.91 -3.00
CA PRO A 30 -5.73 16.66 -2.49
C PRO A 30 -6.48 16.86 -1.16
N LEU A 31 -6.37 18.06 -0.58
CA LEU A 31 -7.12 18.55 0.59
C LEU A 31 -8.22 19.54 0.18
N GLY A 32 -8.51 19.69 -1.13
CA GLY A 32 -9.58 20.56 -1.62
C GLY A 32 -10.91 20.15 -1.02
N VAL A 33 -11.33 20.91 -0.04
CA VAL A 33 -12.68 20.90 0.54
C VAL A 33 -13.06 19.58 1.22
N PHE A 34 -12.23 19.06 2.12
CA PHE A 34 -12.73 18.12 3.12
C PHE A 34 -13.51 18.92 4.15
N ASP A 35 -14.81 18.65 4.25
CA ASP A 35 -15.62 19.16 5.36
C ASP A 35 -15.02 18.63 6.68
N SER A 36 -14.57 19.55 7.53
CA SER A 36 -13.98 19.18 8.82
C SER A 36 -14.97 18.42 9.72
N ALA A 37 -16.27 18.66 9.55
CA ALA A 37 -17.31 17.92 10.25
C ALA A 37 -17.37 16.46 9.78
N ALA A 38 -17.21 16.20 8.50
CA ALA A 38 -17.16 14.84 7.94
C ALA A 38 -15.91 14.07 8.39
N LEU A 39 -14.79 14.76 8.70
CA LEU A 39 -13.56 14.13 9.19
C LEU A 39 -13.56 13.84 10.69
N LYS A 40 -14.45 14.47 11.46
CA LYS A 40 -14.50 14.32 12.92
C LYS A 40 -14.58 12.86 13.39
N PRO A 41 -15.36 11.96 12.78
CA PRO A 41 -15.40 10.54 13.18
C PRO A 41 -14.09 9.79 12.99
N PHE A 42 -13.17 10.32 12.17
CA PHE A 42 -11.86 9.72 11.87
C PHE A 42 -10.72 10.30 12.71
N THR A 43 -11.04 11.23 13.60
CA THR A 43 -10.04 11.81 14.51
C THR A 43 -9.44 10.72 15.40
N PRO A 44 -8.11 10.70 15.61
CA PRO A 44 -7.51 9.76 16.55
C PRO A 44 -8.04 9.97 17.96
N ASP A 45 -8.22 8.88 18.67
CA ASP A 45 -8.34 8.97 20.13
C ASP A 45 -6.92 9.22 20.69
N TYR A 46 -6.72 10.42 21.21
CA TYR A 46 -5.48 10.84 21.85
C TYR A 46 -5.51 10.56 23.35
N SER A 47 -6.13 9.46 23.79
CA SER A 47 -5.99 9.02 25.17
C SER A 47 -4.52 8.66 25.42
N PHE A 48 -3.88 9.46 26.29
CA PHE A 48 -2.47 9.29 26.62
C PHE A 48 -2.31 8.19 27.68
N GLY A 49 -2.48 6.95 27.27
CA GLY A 49 -2.13 5.79 28.07
C GLY A 49 -0.63 5.48 27.94
N SER A 50 -0.14 4.61 28.80
CA SER A 50 1.22 4.07 28.65
C SER A 50 1.32 3.20 27.39
N PRO A 51 2.53 3.03 26.80
CA PRO A 51 2.71 2.11 25.67
C PRO A 51 2.19 0.69 25.93
N ALA A 52 2.27 0.23 27.18
CA ALA A 52 1.77 -1.09 27.58
C ALA A 52 0.23 -1.15 27.60
N GLU A 53 -0.43 -0.06 27.94
CA GLU A 53 -1.91 0.04 27.85
C GLU A 53 -2.36 0.05 26.40
N TYR A 54 -1.70 0.82 25.55
CA TYR A 54 -1.96 0.82 24.12
C TYR A 54 -1.79 -0.58 23.51
N GLN A 55 -0.71 -1.29 23.83
CA GLN A 55 -0.51 -2.65 23.36
C GLN A 55 -1.61 -3.60 23.81
N ARG A 56 -2.01 -3.53 25.09
CA ARG A 56 -3.09 -4.36 25.60
C ARG A 56 -4.43 -4.06 24.94
N ASP A 57 -4.70 -2.81 24.62
CA ASP A 57 -5.92 -2.43 23.92
C ASP A 57 -5.86 -2.88 22.45
N LEU A 58 -4.74 -2.69 21.78
CA LEU A 58 -4.52 -3.15 20.40
C LEU A 58 -4.81 -4.65 20.25
N MET A 59 -4.33 -5.48 21.20
CA MET A 59 -4.49 -6.93 21.18
C MET A 59 -5.96 -7.41 21.33
N LYS A 60 -6.85 -6.56 21.83
CA LYS A 60 -8.29 -6.87 21.90
C LYS A 60 -8.99 -6.79 20.54
N HIS A 61 -8.34 -6.18 19.54
CA HIS A 61 -8.92 -5.89 18.24
C HIS A 61 -8.10 -6.55 17.12
N PRO A 62 -8.48 -7.76 16.66
CA PRO A 62 -7.74 -8.49 15.63
C PRO A 62 -7.49 -7.70 14.35
N LEU A 63 -8.47 -6.89 13.92
CA LEU A 63 -8.35 -6.04 12.75
C LEU A 63 -7.22 -5.01 12.91
N ARG A 64 -7.10 -4.38 14.08
CA ARG A 64 -6.03 -3.41 14.37
C ARG A 64 -4.66 -4.09 14.38
N VAL A 65 -4.58 -5.27 14.98
CA VAL A 65 -3.36 -6.08 15.01
C VAL A 65 -2.89 -6.41 13.59
N ALA A 66 -3.82 -6.85 12.72
CA ALA A 66 -3.52 -7.16 11.33
C ALA A 66 -2.98 -5.94 10.57
N VAL A 67 -3.61 -4.77 10.70
CA VAL A 67 -3.16 -3.52 10.07
C VAL A 67 -1.77 -3.12 10.55
N VAL A 68 -1.52 -3.16 11.87
CA VAL A 68 -0.21 -2.83 12.44
C VAL A 68 0.86 -3.81 11.97
N LYS A 69 0.57 -5.12 11.97
CA LYS A 69 1.48 -6.15 11.46
C LYS A 69 1.80 -5.94 9.98
N ALA A 70 0.79 -5.65 9.14
CA ALA A 70 0.99 -5.34 7.73
C ALA A 70 1.88 -4.09 7.54
N ALA A 71 1.71 -3.05 8.37
CA ALA A 71 2.56 -1.87 8.34
C ALA A 71 4.02 -2.17 8.69
N PHE A 72 4.29 -3.05 9.67
CA PHE A 72 5.64 -3.49 10.00
C PHE A 72 6.25 -4.31 8.85
N LEU A 73 5.52 -5.29 8.33
CA LEU A 73 5.98 -6.12 7.21
C LEU A 73 6.26 -5.28 5.96
N SER A 74 5.45 -4.26 5.68
CA SER A 74 5.68 -3.38 4.53
C SER A 74 6.95 -2.52 4.62
N ARG A 75 7.48 -2.30 5.83
CA ARG A 75 8.79 -1.65 6.04
C ARG A 75 9.95 -2.62 5.82
N GLU A 76 9.77 -3.86 6.21
CA GLU A 76 10.77 -4.92 6.09
C GLU A 76 10.85 -5.43 4.64
N TYR A 77 9.72 -5.78 4.07
CA TYR A 77 9.60 -6.23 2.68
C TYR A 77 9.32 -5.03 1.77
N LYS A 78 10.38 -4.37 1.32
CA LYS A 78 10.25 -3.29 0.34
C LYS A 78 9.74 -3.87 -0.97
N ALA A 79 8.48 -3.66 -1.29
CA ALA A 79 7.92 -3.94 -2.62
C ALA A 79 8.49 -2.93 -3.64
N ASN A 80 9.78 -3.03 -3.93
CA ASN A 80 10.54 -2.05 -4.73
C ASN A 80 10.31 -2.17 -6.24
N GLY A 81 9.45 -3.08 -6.67
CA GLY A 81 9.20 -3.34 -8.08
C GLY A 81 7.91 -2.70 -8.55
N THR A 82 7.93 -1.40 -8.88
CA THR A 82 6.86 -0.86 -9.72
C THR A 82 6.97 -1.49 -11.10
N PRO A 83 5.91 -2.11 -11.63
CA PRO A 83 5.92 -2.65 -12.99
C PRO A 83 6.34 -1.56 -13.98
N ARG A 84 7.33 -1.84 -14.81
CA ARG A 84 7.70 -0.91 -15.88
C ARG A 84 6.60 -0.89 -16.92
N LEU A 85 6.04 0.28 -17.18
CA LEU A 85 4.99 0.49 -18.18
C LEU A 85 5.58 0.89 -19.54
N ASP A 86 6.85 1.28 -19.56
CA ASP A 86 7.55 1.73 -20.77
C ASP A 86 8.78 0.89 -20.96
N LEU A 87 8.79 0.08 -22.05
CA LEU A 87 9.87 -0.79 -22.45
C LEU A 87 10.25 -0.47 -23.90
N ARG A 88 11.49 -0.06 -24.14
CA ARG A 88 12.01 0.09 -25.50
C ARG A 88 12.34 -1.29 -26.05
N VAL A 89 11.38 -1.87 -26.76
CA VAL A 89 11.45 -3.22 -27.29
C VAL A 89 11.82 -3.22 -28.79
N THR A 90 12.60 -4.22 -29.16
CA THR A 90 12.81 -4.66 -30.53
C THR A 90 12.49 -6.15 -30.59
N PRO A 91 12.19 -6.74 -31.77
CA PRO A 91 11.95 -8.19 -31.87
C PRO A 91 13.09 -9.03 -31.25
N ALA A 92 14.31 -8.60 -31.39
CA ALA A 92 15.49 -9.33 -30.89
C ALA A 92 15.64 -9.29 -29.36
N ASN A 93 15.19 -8.21 -28.67
CA ASN A 93 15.42 -8.05 -27.23
C ASN A 93 14.15 -8.26 -26.38
N PHE A 94 12.98 -8.40 -27.00
CA PHE A 94 11.69 -8.45 -26.28
C PHE A 94 11.64 -9.56 -25.25
N ARG A 95 12.02 -10.80 -25.63
CA ARG A 95 11.94 -11.96 -24.74
C ARG A 95 12.76 -11.77 -23.46
N GLN A 96 13.97 -11.20 -23.62
CA GLN A 96 14.85 -10.93 -22.47
C GLN A 96 14.27 -9.83 -21.58
N LEU A 97 13.88 -8.68 -22.16
CA LEU A 97 13.32 -7.56 -21.43
C LEU A 97 12.02 -7.93 -20.69
N ALA A 98 11.15 -8.70 -21.36
CA ALA A 98 9.91 -9.19 -20.75
C ALA A 98 10.20 -10.14 -19.59
N SER A 99 11.19 -11.03 -19.70
CA SER A 99 11.59 -11.92 -18.63
C SER A 99 12.16 -11.17 -17.43
N ASP A 100 12.98 -10.17 -17.65
CA ASP A 100 13.58 -9.37 -16.59
C ASP A 100 12.53 -8.48 -15.89
N ALA A 101 11.58 -7.93 -16.66
CA ALA A 101 10.45 -7.20 -16.11
C ALA A 101 9.56 -8.10 -15.24
N GLN A 102 9.27 -9.33 -15.69
CA GLN A 102 8.49 -10.30 -14.91
C GLN A 102 9.20 -10.73 -13.62
N LYS A 103 10.53 -10.93 -13.65
CA LYS A 103 11.29 -11.24 -12.42
C LYS A 103 11.17 -10.15 -11.38
N THR A 104 11.26 -8.89 -11.79
CA THR A 104 11.11 -7.74 -10.88
C THR A 104 9.72 -7.73 -10.24
N VAL A 105 8.67 -7.98 -11.02
CA VAL A 105 7.29 -8.03 -10.53
C VAL A 105 7.06 -9.24 -9.62
N ALA A 106 7.67 -10.39 -9.93
CA ALA A 106 7.55 -11.59 -9.09
C ALA A 106 8.10 -11.38 -7.67
N VAL A 107 9.22 -10.65 -7.53
CA VAL A 107 9.76 -10.28 -6.21
C VAL A 107 8.79 -9.38 -5.45
N SER A 108 8.19 -8.40 -6.14
CA SER A 108 7.19 -7.53 -5.51
C SER A 108 5.92 -8.28 -5.13
N GLN A 109 5.49 -9.22 -5.96
CA GLN A 109 4.33 -10.07 -5.68
C GLN A 109 4.56 -10.93 -4.44
N LEU A 110 5.74 -11.54 -4.29
CA LEU A 110 6.11 -12.29 -3.10
C LEU A 110 6.05 -11.43 -1.83
N ALA A 111 6.55 -10.19 -1.90
CA ALA A 111 6.46 -9.24 -0.79
C ALA A 111 5.00 -8.91 -0.44
N ILE A 112 4.16 -8.64 -1.45
CA ILE A 112 2.73 -8.37 -1.26
C ILE A 112 2.03 -9.59 -0.63
N ASP A 113 2.28 -10.79 -1.12
CA ASP A 113 1.69 -12.02 -0.58
C ASP A 113 2.12 -12.25 0.87
N THR A 114 3.39 -11.97 1.20
CA THR A 114 3.88 -12.04 2.59
C THR A 114 3.17 -11.03 3.50
N ILE A 115 2.95 -9.81 3.02
CA ILE A 115 2.22 -8.79 3.80
C ILE A 115 0.76 -9.17 3.95
N LEU A 116 0.13 -9.74 2.92
CA LEU A 116 -1.25 -10.21 2.97
C LEU A 116 -1.48 -11.30 4.01
N GLN A 117 -0.47 -12.11 4.34
CA GLN A 117 -0.55 -13.09 5.43
C GLN A 117 -0.74 -12.47 6.82
N ALA A 118 -0.58 -11.14 6.95
CA ALA A 118 -0.96 -10.45 8.18
C ALA A 118 -2.48 -10.41 8.41
N PHE A 119 -3.26 -10.62 7.35
CA PHE A 119 -4.71 -10.60 7.37
C PHE A 119 -5.22 -12.04 7.32
N PRO A 120 -5.70 -12.61 8.43
CA PRO A 120 -6.29 -13.94 8.43
C PRO A 120 -7.59 -13.96 7.62
N ASP A 121 -7.96 -15.15 7.15
CA ASP A 121 -9.21 -15.36 6.42
C ASP A 121 -10.41 -14.90 7.26
N GLY A 122 -11.37 -14.29 6.60
CA GLY A 122 -12.57 -13.74 7.25
C GLY A 122 -12.35 -12.45 8.05
N ILE A 123 -11.18 -11.82 7.95
CA ILE A 123 -10.88 -10.57 8.68
C ILE A 123 -11.88 -9.44 8.33
N GLU A 124 -12.50 -9.48 7.15
CA GLU A 124 -13.50 -8.52 6.70
C GLU A 124 -14.74 -8.51 7.60
N GLU A 125 -15.10 -9.63 8.20
CA GLU A 125 -16.21 -9.72 9.17
C GLU A 125 -15.92 -8.87 10.41
N GLY A 126 -14.66 -8.72 10.76
CA GLY A 126 -14.19 -7.84 11.83
C GLY A 126 -14.46 -6.34 11.61
N LEU A 127 -14.71 -5.93 10.36
CA LEU A 127 -15.05 -4.54 10.06
C LEU A 127 -16.33 -4.06 10.76
N THR A 128 -17.32 -4.92 10.86
CA THR A 128 -18.59 -4.61 11.51
C THR A 128 -18.45 -4.54 13.04
N LEU A 129 -17.46 -5.23 13.59
CA LEU A 129 -17.18 -5.30 15.02
C LEU A 129 -16.21 -4.19 15.48
N GLU A 130 -15.49 -3.56 14.54
CA GLU A 130 -14.54 -2.49 14.88
C GLU A 130 -15.28 -1.16 15.12
N PRO A 131 -15.28 -0.65 16.35
CA PRO A 131 -16.04 0.57 16.68
C PRO A 131 -15.42 1.83 16.07
N SER A 132 -14.10 1.86 15.85
CA SER A 132 -13.39 3.04 15.36
C SER A 132 -13.49 3.17 13.84
N ALA A 133 -14.15 4.23 13.37
CA ALA A 133 -14.23 4.57 11.96
C ALA A 133 -12.82 4.72 11.33
N ARG A 134 -11.87 5.30 12.07
CA ARG A 134 -10.48 5.44 11.62
C ARG A 134 -9.82 4.10 11.37
N TRP A 135 -9.98 3.11 12.25
CA TRP A 135 -9.38 1.80 12.07
C TRP A 135 -10.03 1.02 10.92
N ARG A 136 -11.35 1.18 10.75
CA ARG A 136 -12.05 0.62 9.56
C ARG A 136 -11.49 1.17 8.26
N VAL A 137 -11.28 2.49 8.17
CA VAL A 137 -10.67 3.12 6.98
C VAL A 137 -9.22 2.67 6.76
N ASN A 138 -8.41 2.63 7.82
CA ASN A 138 -7.03 2.16 7.73
C ASN A 138 -6.95 0.71 7.20
N PHE A 139 -7.84 -0.16 7.68
CA PHE A 139 -7.95 -1.52 7.16
C PHE A 139 -8.32 -1.52 5.68
N ALA A 140 -9.42 -0.85 5.31
CA ALA A 140 -9.93 -0.84 3.95
C ALA A 140 -8.88 -0.30 2.95
N LEU A 141 -8.16 0.77 3.32
CA LEU A 141 -7.09 1.33 2.50
C LEU A 141 -5.88 0.38 2.39
N THR A 142 -5.44 -0.20 3.50
CA THR A 142 -4.26 -1.06 3.51
C THR A 142 -4.53 -2.36 2.75
N TYR A 143 -5.60 -3.05 3.11
CA TYR A 143 -5.97 -4.34 2.53
C TYR A 143 -6.37 -4.19 1.06
N GLY A 144 -7.25 -3.23 0.74
CA GLY A 144 -7.67 -2.96 -0.64
C GLY A 144 -6.50 -2.56 -1.55
N ARG A 145 -5.56 -1.75 -1.05
CA ARG A 145 -4.34 -1.40 -1.80
C ARG A 145 -3.46 -2.62 -2.08
N LEU A 146 -3.27 -3.51 -1.11
CA LEU A 146 -2.49 -4.73 -1.30
C LEU A 146 -3.14 -5.66 -2.32
N LEU A 147 -4.46 -5.85 -2.25
CA LEU A 147 -5.20 -6.64 -3.24
C LEU A 147 -5.10 -6.05 -4.64
N ALA A 148 -5.28 -4.73 -4.78
CA ALA A 148 -5.15 -4.06 -6.06
C ALA A 148 -3.73 -4.19 -6.65
N GLN A 149 -2.69 -4.10 -5.82
CA GLN A 149 -1.31 -4.32 -6.25
C GLN A 149 -1.06 -5.77 -6.65
N LYS A 150 -1.64 -6.73 -5.94
CA LYS A 150 -1.56 -8.16 -6.28
C LYS A 150 -2.18 -8.42 -7.65
N VAL A 151 -3.41 -7.98 -7.87
CA VAL A 151 -4.12 -8.13 -9.16
C VAL A 151 -3.29 -7.50 -10.29
N ARG A 152 -2.83 -6.27 -10.12
CA ARG A 152 -1.99 -5.58 -11.11
C ARG A 152 -0.72 -6.36 -11.46
N SER A 153 -0.07 -6.96 -10.46
CA SER A 153 1.13 -7.78 -10.67
C SER A 153 0.82 -9.05 -11.47
N MET A 154 -0.31 -9.69 -11.17
CA MET A 154 -0.78 -10.88 -11.88
C MET A 154 -1.14 -10.55 -13.34
N GLU A 155 -1.90 -9.48 -13.58
CA GLU A 155 -2.26 -9.02 -14.92
C GLU A 155 -1.01 -8.68 -15.76
N TYR A 156 -0.06 -8.00 -15.16
CA TYR A 156 1.21 -7.67 -15.80
C TYR A 156 1.97 -8.93 -16.24
N ASN A 157 2.10 -9.91 -15.36
CA ASN A 157 2.77 -11.16 -15.66
C ASN A 157 2.04 -11.96 -16.73
N PHE A 158 0.70 -11.99 -16.68
CA PHE A 158 -0.13 -12.64 -17.68
C PHE A 158 0.02 -11.99 -19.07
N ALA A 159 -0.03 -10.66 -19.14
CA ALA A 159 0.14 -9.93 -20.39
C ALA A 159 1.48 -10.24 -21.07
N PHE A 160 2.59 -10.22 -20.31
CA PHE A 160 3.91 -10.57 -20.85
C PHE A 160 4.02 -12.04 -21.26
N ALA A 161 3.39 -12.95 -20.54
CA ALA A 161 3.34 -14.35 -20.92
C ALA A 161 2.60 -14.53 -22.28
N ALA A 162 1.45 -13.90 -22.42
CA ALA A 162 0.67 -13.94 -23.68
C ALA A 162 1.45 -13.34 -24.87
N MET A 163 2.12 -12.19 -24.67
CA MET A 163 2.92 -11.56 -25.70
C MET A 163 4.10 -12.45 -26.15
N LYS A 164 4.76 -13.17 -25.22
CA LYS A 164 5.84 -14.10 -25.55
C LYS A 164 5.39 -15.27 -26.41
N VAL A 165 4.19 -15.81 -26.15
CA VAL A 165 3.59 -16.91 -26.93
C VAL A 165 3.24 -16.45 -28.34
N ASN A 166 2.63 -15.27 -28.49
CA ASN A 166 2.24 -14.74 -29.79
C ASN A 166 3.45 -14.53 -30.72
N LEU A 167 4.54 -13.95 -30.19
CA LEU A 167 5.77 -13.77 -30.95
C LEU A 167 6.48 -15.10 -31.32
N SER A 168 6.21 -16.19 -30.60
CA SER A 168 6.74 -17.52 -30.96
C SER A 168 5.98 -18.19 -32.09
N ASN A 169 4.77 -17.75 -32.37
CA ASN A 169 3.90 -18.32 -33.42
C ASN A 169 4.08 -17.61 -34.78
N GLU A 170 4.81 -16.47 -34.80
CA GLU A 170 5.07 -15.68 -36.01
C GLU A 170 6.48 -15.98 -36.62
N GLU A 171 7.30 -16.78 -35.95
CA GLU A 171 8.61 -17.32 -36.45
C GLU A 171 8.42 -18.72 -37.04
#